data_b1d321040faf0e8248c93f50917500e0
#
_entry.id   b1d321040faf0e8248c93f50917500e0
#
_cell.length_a   1.000
_cell.length_b   1.000
_cell.length_c   1.000
_cell.angle_alpha   90.00
_cell.angle_beta   90.00
_cell.angle_gamma   90.00
#
_symmetry.space_group_name_H-M   'P 1'
#
loop_
_entity.id
_entity.type
_entity.pdbx_description
1 polymer ?
#
loop_
_entity_poly.entity_id
_entity_poly.type
_entity_poly.pdbx_seq_one_letter_code
_entity_poly.pdbx_strand_id
1 'polypeptide(L)'
;MVDLERIRAETVAYFQALDENATLRHHFRHADEEDGLWYIEAVPERGELIVIKQAELTSAGRLHRYSWEHLEDEHGGLTDQAIDPEEDPLEAIPAEEFHRVWTQ
;
A
#
# COMPACT_ATOMS: atom_id res chain seq x y z
N MET A 1 11.88 -7.29 27.34
CA MET A 1 12.56 -6.86 26.09
C MET A 1 11.64 -7.13 24.91
N VAL A 2 11.49 -6.17 24.03
CA VAL A 2 10.66 -6.31 22.83
C VAL A 2 11.43 -7.08 21.77
N ASP A 3 10.83 -8.12 21.21
CA ASP A 3 11.41 -8.88 20.11
C ASP A 3 10.95 -8.27 18.78
N LEU A 4 11.80 -7.45 18.18
CA LEU A 4 11.47 -6.74 16.95
C LEU A 4 11.30 -7.69 15.76
N GLU A 5 12.03 -8.80 15.72
CA GLU A 5 11.88 -9.78 14.65
C GLU A 5 10.52 -10.47 14.72
N ARG A 6 10.05 -10.76 15.92
CA ARG A 6 8.74 -11.36 16.15
C ARG A 6 7.62 -10.39 15.74
N ILE A 7 7.75 -9.11 16.12
CA ILE A 7 6.77 -8.09 15.76
C ILE A 7 6.72 -7.94 14.25
N ARG A 8 7.87 -7.90 13.58
CA ARG A 8 7.93 -7.82 12.13
C ARG A 8 7.28 -9.03 11.47
N ALA A 9 7.56 -10.25 11.99
CA ALA A 9 6.96 -11.46 11.46
C ALA A 9 5.44 -11.46 11.61
N GLU A 10 4.93 -10.97 12.73
CA GLU A 10 3.49 -10.86 12.96
C GLU A 10 2.85 -9.83 12.01
N THR A 11 3.54 -8.72 11.74
CA THR A 11 3.08 -7.70 10.80
C THR A 11 3.03 -8.25 9.38
N VAL A 12 4.07 -8.97 8.96
CA VAL A 12 4.11 -9.61 7.64
C VAL A 12 2.96 -10.61 7.52
N ALA A 13 2.76 -11.45 8.53
CA ALA A 13 1.69 -12.45 8.52
C ALA A 13 0.31 -11.81 8.42
N TYR A 14 0.09 -10.69 9.11
CA TYR A 14 -1.16 -9.96 9.05
C TYR A 14 -1.46 -9.47 7.63
N PHE A 15 -0.52 -8.76 7.01
CA PHE A 15 -0.72 -8.25 5.65
C PHE A 15 -0.77 -9.36 4.62
N GLN A 16 0.04 -10.41 4.78
CA GLN A 16 0.00 -11.56 3.89
C GLN A 16 -1.37 -12.24 3.92
N ALA A 17 -1.95 -12.41 5.10
CA ALA A 17 -3.28 -13.01 5.24
C ALA A 17 -4.35 -12.15 4.58
N LEU A 18 -4.28 -10.82 4.74
CA LEU A 18 -5.21 -9.91 4.07
C LEU A 18 -5.12 -10.04 2.56
N ASP A 19 -3.90 -10.11 2.02
CA ASP A 19 -3.67 -10.25 0.58
C ASP A 19 -4.21 -11.58 0.06
N GLU A 20 -3.88 -12.69 0.73
CA GLU A 20 -4.26 -14.03 0.28
C GLU A 20 -5.76 -14.29 0.39
N ASN A 21 -6.43 -13.68 1.37
CA ASN A 21 -7.84 -13.92 1.62
C ASN A 21 -8.78 -12.87 0.99
N ALA A 22 -8.24 -11.85 0.35
CA ALA A 22 -9.07 -10.78 -0.21
C ALA A 22 -9.92 -11.27 -1.38
N THR A 23 -11.22 -11.00 -1.30
CA THR A 23 -12.15 -11.26 -2.40
C THR A 23 -12.51 -9.98 -3.15
N LEU A 24 -12.24 -8.83 -2.54
CA LEU A 24 -12.50 -7.51 -3.12
C LEU A 24 -11.28 -6.64 -2.91
N ARG A 25 -10.83 -5.97 -3.98
CA ARG A 25 -9.68 -5.09 -3.94
C ARG A 25 -10.05 -3.75 -4.54
N HIS A 26 -9.60 -2.67 -3.89
CA HIS A 26 -9.80 -1.30 -4.34
C HIS A 26 -8.46 -0.72 -4.73
N HIS A 27 -8.43 0.10 -5.77
CA HIS A 27 -7.20 0.71 -6.25
C HIS A 27 -7.38 2.21 -6.34
N PHE A 28 -6.37 2.95 -5.90
CA PHE A 28 -6.40 4.40 -5.84
C PHE A 28 -5.07 4.99 -6.30
N ARG A 29 -5.14 6.24 -6.72
CA ARG A 29 -3.99 7.06 -7.04
C ARG A 29 -4.09 8.36 -6.27
N HIS A 30 -2.95 8.89 -5.84
CA HIS A 30 -2.86 10.14 -5.12
C HIS A 30 -1.60 10.89 -5.56
N ALA A 31 -1.74 12.17 -5.93
CA ALA A 31 -0.60 13.02 -6.23
C ALA A 31 -0.10 13.63 -4.92
N ASP A 32 1.21 13.50 -4.66
CA ASP A 32 1.80 14.10 -3.47
C ASP A 32 2.24 15.54 -3.73
N GLU A 33 2.71 16.23 -2.69
CA GLU A 33 3.10 17.64 -2.76
C GLU A 33 4.40 17.86 -3.55
N GLU A 34 5.15 16.80 -3.83
CA GLU A 34 6.44 16.85 -4.52
C GLU A 34 6.35 16.40 -5.98
N ASP A 35 5.14 16.44 -6.56
CA ASP A 35 4.85 15.98 -7.92
C ASP A 35 5.07 14.49 -8.15
N GLY A 36 5.11 13.71 -7.07
CA GLY A 36 5.11 12.26 -7.14
C GLY A 36 3.70 11.69 -7.20
N LEU A 37 3.59 10.42 -7.53
CA LEU A 37 2.32 9.70 -7.57
C LEU A 37 2.37 8.49 -6.66
N TRP A 38 1.32 8.31 -5.87
CA TRP A 38 1.14 7.14 -5.01
C TRP A 38 0.05 6.28 -5.61
N TYR A 39 0.34 4.99 -5.73
CA TYR A 39 -0.61 3.99 -6.21
C TYR A 39 -0.85 3.00 -5.08
N ILE A 40 -2.10 2.72 -4.79
CA ILE A 40 -2.50 1.97 -3.59
C ILE A 40 -3.44 0.84 -3.98
N GLU A 41 -3.18 -0.37 -3.45
CA GLU A 41 -4.15 -1.45 -3.45
C GLU A 41 -4.59 -1.66 -2.01
N ALA A 42 -5.91 -1.59 -1.76
CA ALA A 42 -6.47 -1.71 -0.43
C ALA A 42 -7.58 -2.75 -0.40
N VAL A 43 -7.80 -3.35 0.76
CA VAL A 43 -8.82 -4.38 0.97
C VAL A 43 -9.70 -4.01 2.15
N PRO A 44 -10.99 -4.36 2.11
CA PRO A 44 -11.88 -4.14 3.26
C PRO A 44 -11.50 -5.05 4.42
N GLU A 45 -11.43 -4.49 5.61
CA GLU A 45 -11.21 -5.22 6.85
C GLU A 45 -11.94 -4.50 7.98
N ARG A 46 -12.94 -5.15 8.57
CA ARG A 46 -13.72 -4.62 9.70
C ARG A 46 -14.27 -3.21 9.47
N GLY A 47 -14.79 -2.97 8.27
CA GLY A 47 -15.37 -1.68 7.92
C GLY A 47 -14.39 -0.60 7.52
N GLU A 48 -13.11 -0.93 7.44
CA GLU A 48 -12.05 -0.01 7.03
C GLU A 48 -11.36 -0.52 5.77
N LEU A 49 -10.68 0.36 5.06
CA LEU A 49 -9.83 -0.02 3.93
C LEU A 49 -8.38 -0.03 4.38
N ILE A 50 -7.76 -1.20 4.32
CA ILE A 50 -6.37 -1.39 4.74
C ILE A 50 -5.50 -1.51 3.50
N VAL A 51 -4.45 -0.71 3.43
CA VAL A 51 -3.49 -0.73 2.32
C VAL A 51 -2.63 -1.98 2.43
N ILE A 52 -2.59 -2.77 1.37
CA ILE A 52 -1.77 -3.99 1.31
C ILE A 52 -0.64 -3.89 0.30
N LYS A 53 -0.73 -2.97 -0.65
CA LYS A 53 0.34 -2.65 -1.60
C LYS A 53 0.37 -1.15 -1.83
N GLN A 54 1.57 -0.62 -1.90
CA GLN A 54 1.80 0.81 -2.05
C GLN A 54 2.99 1.01 -2.98
N ALA A 55 2.77 1.74 -4.07
CA ALA A 55 3.83 2.08 -5.00
C ALA A 55 3.97 3.60 -5.03
N GLU A 56 5.18 4.09 -4.85
CA GLU A 56 5.47 5.51 -4.90
C GLU A 56 6.36 5.78 -6.10
N LEU A 57 5.82 6.54 -7.06
CA LEU A 57 6.57 6.98 -8.23
C LEU A 57 6.99 8.42 -8.00
N THR A 58 8.29 8.65 -7.79
CA THR A 58 8.81 9.99 -7.49
C THR A 58 8.83 10.85 -8.75
N SER A 59 8.92 12.17 -8.57
CA SER A 59 9.06 13.11 -9.68
C SER A 59 10.32 12.87 -10.50
N ALA A 60 11.33 12.22 -9.91
CA ALA A 60 12.55 11.84 -10.60
C ALA A 60 12.42 10.53 -11.38
N GLY A 61 11.25 9.90 -11.37
CA GLY A 61 10.99 8.67 -12.10
C GLY A 61 11.41 7.40 -11.37
N ARG A 62 11.70 7.49 -10.07
CA ARG A 62 12.04 6.32 -9.26
C ARG A 62 10.79 5.69 -8.69
N LEU A 63 10.76 4.36 -8.67
CA LEU A 63 9.63 3.60 -8.17
C LEU A 63 10.03 2.87 -6.89
N HIS A 64 9.29 3.12 -5.80
CA HIS A 64 9.44 2.42 -4.53
C HIS A 64 8.16 1.63 -4.28
N ARG A 65 8.29 0.33 -3.99
CA ARG A 65 7.15 -0.56 -3.80
C ARG A 65 7.19 -1.20 -2.43
N TYR A 66 6.03 -1.22 -1.76
CA TYR A 66 5.90 -1.79 -0.42
C TYR A 66 4.71 -2.74 -0.37
N SER A 67 4.90 -3.87 0.31
CA SER A 67 3.88 -4.89 0.53
C SER A 67 4.34 -5.75 1.72
N TRP A 68 3.65 -6.85 1.99
CA TRP A 68 4.11 -7.76 3.03
C TRP A 68 5.47 -8.39 2.68
N GLU A 69 5.84 -8.43 1.40
CA GLU A 69 7.14 -8.94 0.94
C GLU A 69 8.28 -7.92 1.16
N HIS A 70 7.93 -6.64 1.26
CA HIS A 70 8.90 -5.55 1.43
C HIS A 70 8.22 -4.41 2.20
N LEU A 71 8.22 -4.53 3.53
CA LEU A 71 7.47 -3.61 4.38
C LEU A 71 8.01 -2.20 4.39
N GLU A 72 9.34 -2.06 4.36
CA GLU A 72 9.97 -0.73 4.46
C GLU A 72 11.39 -0.76 3.93
N ASP A 73 11.91 0.41 3.62
CA ASP A 73 13.29 0.63 3.25
C ASP A 73 13.71 2.04 3.69
N GLU A 74 14.86 2.51 3.22
CA GLU A 74 15.37 3.84 3.57
C GLU A 74 14.51 4.99 3.04
N HIS A 75 13.60 4.73 2.08
CA HIS A 75 12.76 5.75 1.45
C HIS A 75 11.35 5.81 2.03
N GLY A 76 10.92 4.82 2.78
CA GLY A 76 9.60 4.79 3.37
C GLY A 76 9.14 3.38 3.69
N GLY A 77 7.83 3.17 3.73
CA GLY A 77 7.27 1.88 4.05
C GLY A 77 5.78 1.79 3.78
N LEU A 78 5.26 0.58 3.92
CA LEU A 78 3.83 0.33 3.80
C LEU A 78 3.10 1.00 4.96
N THR A 79 2.08 1.80 4.65
CA THR A 79 1.34 2.48 5.70
C THR A 79 0.55 1.50 6.56
N ASP A 80 0.50 1.77 7.86
CA ASP A 80 -0.34 1.03 8.82
C ASP A 80 -1.66 1.74 9.11
N GLN A 81 -1.91 2.86 8.42
CA GLN A 81 -3.12 3.65 8.57
C GLN A 81 -4.19 3.19 7.59
N ALA A 82 -5.43 3.06 8.07
CA ALA A 82 -6.57 2.85 7.18
C ALA A 82 -6.79 4.11 6.34
N ILE A 83 -7.28 3.91 5.11
CA ILE A 83 -7.59 5.04 4.22
C ILE A 83 -9.10 5.25 4.15
N ASP A 84 -9.50 6.49 3.89
CA ASP A 84 -10.90 6.85 3.71
C ASP A 84 -11.02 7.62 2.38
N PRO A 85 -11.57 6.97 1.32
CA PRO A 85 -11.68 7.62 0.02
C PRO A 85 -12.59 8.85 0.00
N GLU A 86 -13.45 9.01 1.02
CA GLU A 86 -14.32 10.19 1.12
C GLU A 86 -13.60 11.40 1.72
N GLU A 87 -12.63 11.17 2.59
CA GLU A 87 -11.90 12.25 3.25
C GLU A 87 -10.51 12.46 2.70
N ASP A 88 -9.85 11.39 2.27
CA ASP A 88 -8.50 11.47 1.72
C ASP A 88 -8.56 11.81 0.23
N PRO A 89 -7.58 12.59 -0.29
CA PRO A 89 -7.60 13.01 -1.71
C PRO A 89 -7.18 11.87 -2.64
N LEU A 90 -7.98 10.81 -2.68
CA LEU A 90 -7.71 9.61 -3.45
C LEU A 90 -8.60 9.55 -4.69
N GLU A 91 -7.99 9.19 -5.82
CA GLU A 91 -8.70 8.96 -7.06
C GLU A 91 -8.80 7.46 -7.29
N ALA A 92 -10.02 6.96 -7.46
CA ALA A 92 -10.23 5.55 -7.79
C ALA A 92 -9.72 5.26 -9.19
N ILE A 93 -8.96 4.19 -9.35
CA ILE A 93 -8.39 3.78 -10.64
C ILE A 93 -8.72 2.31 -10.89
N PRO A 94 -8.67 1.86 -12.17
CA PRO A 94 -8.82 0.45 -12.47
C PRO A 94 -7.65 -0.38 -11.96
N ALA A 95 -7.90 -1.64 -11.63
CA ALA A 95 -6.86 -2.59 -11.23
C ALA A 95 -5.72 -2.66 -12.25
N GLU A 96 -6.06 -2.58 -13.53
CA GLU A 96 -5.08 -2.65 -14.62
C GLU A 96 -4.05 -1.51 -14.55
N GLU A 97 -4.51 -0.31 -14.21
CA GLU A 97 -3.61 0.84 -14.07
C GLU A 97 -2.65 0.63 -12.90
N PHE A 98 -3.16 0.14 -11.78
CA PHE A 98 -2.31 -0.18 -10.62
C PHE A 98 -1.27 -1.24 -10.97
N HIS A 99 -1.70 -2.35 -11.60
CA HIS A 99 -0.80 -3.45 -11.93
C HIS A 99 0.28 -3.02 -12.92
N ARG A 100 -0.02 -2.12 -13.83
CA ARG A 100 0.95 -1.59 -14.79
C ARG A 100 2.10 -0.88 -14.08
N VAL A 101 1.79 -0.10 -13.06
CA VAL A 101 2.82 0.57 -12.26
C VAL A 101 3.55 -0.43 -11.36
N TRP A 102 2.79 -1.31 -10.71
CA TRP A 102 3.34 -2.29 -9.77
C TRP A 102 4.38 -3.21 -10.40
N THR A 103 4.21 -3.54 -11.67
CA THR A 103 5.07 -4.50 -12.38
C THR A 103 6.17 -3.86 -13.22
N GLN A 104 6.37 -2.57 -13.12
CA GLN A 104 7.45 -1.88 -13.84
C GLN A 104 8.84 -2.32 -13.39
#